data_287f05083e6346c29169e8ed7749df85
#
_entry.id   287f05083e6346c29169e8ed7749df85
#
_cell.length_a   1.000
_cell.length_b   1.000
_cell.length_c   1.000
_cell.angle_alpha   90.00
_cell.angle_beta   90.00
_cell.angle_gamma   90.00
#
_symmetry.space_group_name_H-M   'P 1'
#
loop_
_entity.id
_entity.type
_entity.pdbx_description
1 polymer ?
#
loop_
_entity_poly.entity_id
_entity_poly.type
_entity_poly.pdbx_seq_one_letter_code
_entity_poly.pdbx_strand_id
1 'polypeptide(L)'
;AIDWSAADQKGLMTTIYEGGRDMYFTNNTVHLTGASSVLSIGDAPKVFHNEVWDVGHLQTDGAVVQIMQGEAPGAEVAYNWIHDVIKYGVRFDAPIGQIGQGRNGTMHHNVIWNAAGGLMVKGDYHDIHNNTVFNSTASKNDIIALTDGGINNKNSTFHRNAVDSMADHRSD
;
A
#
# COMPACT_ATOMS: atom_id res chain seq x y z
N ALA A 1 -4.54 -18.41 1.58
CA ALA A 1 -4.03 -19.36 0.57
C ALA A 1 -2.63 -18.94 0.14
N ILE A 2 -1.75 -19.91 -0.11
CA ILE A 2 -0.41 -19.65 -0.64
C ILE A 2 -0.49 -19.66 -2.16
N ASP A 3 -0.03 -18.59 -2.77
CA ASP A 3 0.08 -18.49 -4.22
C ASP A 3 1.44 -19.06 -4.67
N TRP A 4 1.43 -20.29 -5.09
CA TRP A 4 2.63 -21.00 -5.55
C TRP A 4 3.12 -20.49 -6.91
N SER A 5 2.31 -19.80 -7.68
CA SER A 5 2.73 -19.27 -8.98
C SER A 5 3.68 -18.07 -8.83
N ALA A 6 3.71 -17.44 -7.67
CA ALA A 6 4.57 -16.31 -7.38
C ALA A 6 5.98 -16.71 -6.88
N ALA A 7 6.25 -18.00 -6.68
CA ALA A 7 7.55 -18.46 -6.19
C ALA A 7 8.66 -18.06 -7.17
N ASP A 8 9.72 -17.45 -6.64
CA ASP A 8 10.91 -17.01 -7.37
C ASP A 8 10.63 -16.03 -8.55
N GLN A 9 9.42 -15.52 -8.67
CA GLN A 9 9.11 -14.51 -9.68
C GLN A 9 9.71 -13.15 -9.28
N LYS A 10 10.21 -12.44 -10.28
CA LYS A 10 10.62 -11.04 -10.14
C LYS A 10 9.48 -10.12 -10.52
N GLY A 11 9.38 -9.01 -9.80
CA GLY A 11 8.36 -8.01 -10.02
C GLY A 11 7.06 -8.29 -9.25
N LEU A 12 6.09 -7.43 -9.48
CA LEU A 12 4.85 -7.41 -8.73
C LEU A 12 3.95 -8.59 -9.15
N MET A 13 3.62 -9.42 -8.18
CA MET A 13 2.61 -10.47 -8.29
C MET A 13 1.58 -10.24 -7.18
N THR A 14 0.31 -10.45 -7.47
CA THR A 14 -0.79 -10.16 -6.54
C THR A 14 -1.64 -11.39 -6.30
N THR A 15 -1.95 -11.66 -5.04
CA THR A 15 -2.74 -12.84 -4.65
C THR A 15 -4.20 -12.73 -5.10
N ILE A 16 -4.80 -11.55 -4.93
CA ILE A 16 -6.17 -11.23 -5.35
C ILE A 16 -6.08 -10.08 -6.34
N TYR A 17 -6.23 -10.39 -7.60
CA TYR A 17 -6.19 -9.43 -8.69
C TYR A 17 -7.53 -9.43 -9.43
N GLU A 18 -8.10 -8.25 -9.58
CA GLU A 18 -9.35 -8.06 -10.30
C GLU A 18 -9.33 -6.73 -11.05
N GLY A 19 -9.83 -6.73 -12.27
CA GLY A 19 -10.07 -5.51 -13.03
C GLY A 19 -11.53 -5.07 -12.84
N GLY A 20 -11.75 -3.81 -12.63
CA GLY A 20 -13.09 -3.27 -12.44
C GLY A 20 -13.02 -1.85 -11.94
N ARG A 21 -14.16 -1.31 -11.53
CA ARG A 21 -14.22 0.03 -10.99
C ARG A 21 -15.16 0.10 -9.78
N ASP A 22 -14.81 0.93 -8.81
CA ASP A 22 -15.59 1.17 -7.58
C ASP A 22 -15.89 -0.15 -6.81
N MET A 23 -14.95 -1.08 -6.84
CA MET A 23 -15.08 -2.36 -6.17
C MET A 23 -14.84 -2.24 -4.66
N TYR A 24 -15.58 -3.00 -3.89
CA TYR A 24 -15.47 -3.06 -2.44
C TYR A 24 -14.83 -4.37 -1.99
N PHE A 25 -13.81 -4.25 -1.14
CA PHE A 25 -13.22 -5.37 -0.42
C PHE A 25 -13.28 -5.06 1.08
N THR A 26 -14.22 -5.67 1.77
CA THR A 26 -14.55 -5.27 3.13
C THR A 26 -14.79 -6.43 4.07
N ASN A 27 -14.40 -6.27 5.33
CA ASN A 27 -14.65 -7.21 6.41
C ASN A 27 -14.06 -8.61 6.13
N ASN A 28 -12.88 -8.66 5.54
CA ASN A 28 -12.20 -9.91 5.25
C ASN A 28 -11.00 -10.10 6.17
N THR A 29 -10.67 -11.36 6.38
CA THR A 29 -9.42 -11.80 7.01
C THR A 29 -8.59 -12.52 5.96
N VAL A 30 -7.33 -12.08 5.74
CA VAL A 30 -6.42 -12.68 4.76
C VAL A 30 -5.06 -12.93 5.41
N HIS A 31 -4.59 -14.16 5.30
CA HIS A 31 -3.26 -14.53 5.80
C HIS A 31 -2.67 -15.71 5.03
N LEU A 32 -1.38 -16.01 5.26
CA LEU A 32 -0.66 -17.10 4.61
C LEU A 32 -0.70 -17.01 3.09
N THR A 33 -0.31 -15.85 2.54
CA THR A 33 -0.22 -15.68 1.08
C THR A 33 1.20 -15.84 0.57
N GLY A 34 1.36 -16.28 -0.67
CA GLY A 34 2.65 -16.38 -1.32
C GLY A 34 3.21 -15.00 -1.70
N ALA A 35 2.39 -14.12 -2.21
CA ALA A 35 2.79 -12.78 -2.59
C ALA A 35 2.61 -11.78 -1.43
N SER A 36 3.53 -10.83 -1.31
CA SER A 36 3.40 -9.70 -0.39
C SER A 36 2.38 -8.66 -0.85
N SER A 37 2.16 -8.54 -2.17
CA SER A 37 1.01 -7.84 -2.70
C SER A 37 -0.21 -8.76 -2.59
N VAL A 38 -1.12 -8.42 -1.70
CA VAL A 38 -2.29 -9.27 -1.46
C VAL A 38 -3.45 -8.85 -2.35
N LEU A 39 -3.67 -7.55 -2.48
CA LEU A 39 -4.86 -6.99 -3.09
C LEU A 39 -4.52 -5.91 -4.11
N SER A 40 -5.01 -6.06 -5.35
CA SER A 40 -5.08 -5.04 -6.39
C SER A 40 -6.38 -5.23 -7.17
N ILE A 41 -7.37 -4.35 -6.95
CA ILE A 41 -8.76 -4.54 -7.39
C ILE A 41 -9.28 -3.36 -8.20
N GLY A 42 -8.67 -3.10 -9.34
CA GLY A 42 -9.17 -2.17 -10.35
C GLY A 42 -9.16 -0.70 -9.94
N ASP A 43 -9.99 0.07 -10.62
CA ASP A 43 -10.06 1.53 -10.49
C ASP A 43 -10.90 1.96 -9.29
N ALA A 44 -10.44 3.00 -8.58
CA ALA A 44 -11.16 3.59 -7.45
C ALA A 44 -11.61 2.59 -6.37
N PRO A 45 -10.77 1.62 -5.97
CA PRO A 45 -11.20 0.58 -5.03
C PRO A 45 -11.51 1.13 -3.65
N LYS A 46 -12.39 0.42 -2.95
CA LYS A 46 -12.81 0.69 -1.58
C LYS A 46 -12.41 -0.49 -0.70
N VAL A 47 -11.36 -0.30 0.12
CA VAL A 47 -10.77 -1.37 0.94
C VAL A 47 -10.94 -1.01 2.42
N PHE A 48 -11.91 -1.64 3.09
CA PHE A 48 -12.30 -1.28 4.44
C PHE A 48 -12.41 -2.45 5.40
N HIS A 49 -12.03 -2.24 6.66
CA HIS A 49 -12.28 -3.16 7.76
C HIS A 49 -11.72 -4.58 7.51
N ASN A 50 -10.57 -4.67 6.88
CA ASN A 50 -9.91 -5.96 6.68
C ASN A 50 -8.78 -6.13 7.69
N GLU A 51 -8.50 -7.38 8.01
CA GLU A 51 -7.31 -7.76 8.75
C GLU A 51 -6.41 -8.64 7.87
N VAL A 52 -5.14 -8.24 7.70
CA VAL A 52 -4.20 -8.93 6.81
C VAL A 52 -2.85 -9.08 7.50
N TRP A 53 -2.37 -10.34 7.58
CA TRP A 53 -1.07 -10.63 8.19
C TRP A 53 -0.40 -11.87 7.60
N ASP A 54 0.88 -12.07 7.95
CA ASP A 54 1.66 -13.26 7.59
C ASP A 54 1.60 -13.55 6.08
N VAL A 55 2.06 -12.59 5.29
CA VAL A 55 2.00 -12.61 3.83
C VAL A 55 3.38 -12.46 3.19
N GLY A 56 3.54 -12.91 1.95
CA GLY A 56 4.76 -12.73 1.20
C GLY A 56 5.75 -13.88 1.34
N HIS A 57 5.29 -15.09 1.57
CA HIS A 57 6.17 -16.25 1.78
C HIS A 57 6.99 -16.66 0.56
N LEU A 58 6.59 -16.29 -0.64
CA LEU A 58 7.23 -16.69 -1.89
C LEU A 58 7.74 -15.53 -2.73
N GLN A 59 7.13 -14.36 -2.59
CA GLN A 59 7.46 -13.17 -3.39
C GLN A 59 7.26 -11.91 -2.57
N THR A 60 8.18 -10.95 -2.68
CA THR A 60 8.32 -9.82 -1.74
C THR A 60 8.20 -8.44 -2.38
N ASP A 61 7.61 -8.30 -3.56
CA ASP A 61 7.37 -6.99 -4.15
C ASP A 61 5.94 -6.49 -3.90
N GLY A 62 5.76 -5.19 -3.85
CA GLY A 62 4.46 -4.55 -3.68
C GLY A 62 4.13 -4.13 -2.25
N ALA A 63 2.86 -4.10 -1.95
CA ALA A 63 2.27 -3.81 -0.64
C ALA A 63 1.05 -4.70 -0.44
N VAL A 64 0.64 -4.90 0.80
CA VAL A 64 -0.57 -5.67 1.10
C VAL A 64 -1.76 -5.14 0.29
N VAL A 65 -2.00 -3.83 0.34
CA VAL A 65 -2.94 -3.16 -0.56
C VAL A 65 -2.14 -2.34 -1.57
N GLN A 66 -2.15 -2.81 -2.81
CA GLN A 66 -1.42 -2.22 -3.92
C GLN A 66 -2.38 -1.47 -4.83
N ILE A 67 -2.23 -0.16 -4.92
CA ILE A 67 -3.01 0.70 -5.81
C ILE A 67 -2.06 1.26 -6.87
N MET A 68 -2.27 0.85 -8.11
CA MET A 68 -1.46 1.29 -9.24
C MET A 68 -1.92 2.67 -9.74
N GLN A 69 -1.11 3.30 -10.57
CA GLN A 69 -1.29 4.69 -11.01
C GLN A 69 -2.70 5.05 -11.50
N GLY A 70 -3.29 4.26 -12.35
CA GLY A 70 -4.61 4.52 -12.92
C GLY A 70 -5.77 4.21 -11.99
N GLU A 71 -5.51 3.42 -10.96
CA GLU A 71 -6.48 2.96 -9.97
C GLU A 71 -6.70 3.98 -8.84
N ALA A 72 -5.71 4.85 -8.62
CA ALA A 72 -5.70 5.76 -7.48
C ALA A 72 -6.82 6.83 -7.45
N PRO A 73 -7.27 7.41 -8.59
CA PRO A 73 -8.33 8.42 -8.53
C PRO A 73 -9.61 7.89 -7.93
N GLY A 74 -9.94 8.35 -6.72
CA GLY A 74 -11.11 7.90 -5.97
C GLY A 74 -10.89 6.63 -5.14
N ALA A 75 -9.67 6.07 -5.13
CA ALA A 75 -9.33 4.97 -4.24
C ALA A 75 -9.41 5.39 -2.77
N GLU A 76 -9.93 4.52 -1.92
CA GLU A 76 -10.01 4.75 -0.48
C GLU A 76 -9.66 3.48 0.27
N VAL A 77 -8.62 3.57 1.11
CA VAL A 77 -8.13 2.46 1.93
C VAL A 77 -8.22 2.87 3.39
N ALA A 78 -9.13 2.27 4.15
CA ALA A 78 -9.41 2.74 5.49
C ALA A 78 -9.83 1.65 6.47
N TYR A 79 -9.56 1.89 7.77
CA TYR A 79 -9.97 1.03 8.87
C TYR A 79 -9.43 -0.40 8.77
N ASN A 80 -8.31 -0.62 8.08
CA ASN A 80 -7.70 -1.93 7.98
C ASN A 80 -6.65 -2.12 9.08
N TRP A 81 -6.49 -3.36 9.52
CA TRP A 81 -5.40 -3.82 10.36
C TRP A 81 -4.45 -4.66 9.51
N ILE A 82 -3.21 -4.20 9.40
CA ILE A 82 -2.18 -4.86 8.59
C ILE A 82 -0.95 -5.07 9.47
N HIS A 83 -0.52 -6.31 9.63
CA HIS A 83 0.59 -6.57 10.52
C HIS A 83 1.40 -7.83 10.17
N ASP A 84 2.58 -7.92 10.74
CA ASP A 84 3.48 -9.06 10.52
C ASP A 84 3.68 -9.35 9.03
N VAL A 85 4.00 -8.29 8.27
CA VAL A 85 4.18 -8.35 6.82
C VAL A 85 5.57 -7.89 6.41
N ILE A 86 6.13 -8.54 5.40
CA ILE A 86 7.53 -8.37 5.00
C ILE A 86 7.77 -7.20 4.05
N LYS A 87 6.73 -6.44 3.70
CA LYS A 87 6.81 -5.29 2.80
C LYS A 87 5.94 -4.14 3.32
N TYR A 88 5.40 -3.29 2.47
CA TYR A 88 4.53 -2.17 2.85
C TYR A 88 3.11 -2.64 3.16
N GLY A 89 2.45 -1.95 4.09
CA GLY A 89 1.04 -2.16 4.33
C GLY A 89 0.17 -1.68 3.17
N VAL A 90 0.27 -0.39 2.82
CA VAL A 90 -0.49 0.20 1.71
C VAL A 90 0.43 1.01 0.80
N ARG A 91 0.21 0.92 -0.50
CA ARG A 91 1.00 1.68 -1.47
C ARG A 91 0.12 2.30 -2.56
N PHE A 92 0.19 3.62 -2.71
CA PHE A 92 -0.17 4.31 -3.93
C PHE A 92 1.06 4.38 -4.82
N ASP A 93 1.01 3.73 -5.96
CA ASP A 93 2.16 3.54 -6.83
C ASP A 93 1.98 4.23 -8.18
N ALA A 94 2.71 5.31 -8.38
CA ALA A 94 2.79 6.01 -9.66
C ALA A 94 4.23 5.87 -10.19
N PRO A 95 4.50 4.92 -11.09
CA PRO A 95 5.81 4.77 -11.69
C PRO A 95 6.25 6.03 -12.43
N ILE A 96 7.56 6.21 -12.57
CA ILE A 96 8.14 7.31 -13.35
C ILE A 96 7.53 7.34 -14.74
N GLY A 97 7.13 8.53 -15.20
CA GLY A 97 6.45 8.74 -16.49
C GLY A 97 4.93 8.59 -16.45
N GLN A 98 4.35 8.15 -15.34
CA GLN A 98 2.91 7.97 -15.18
C GLN A 98 2.32 8.73 -13.98
N ILE A 99 3.08 9.68 -13.44
CA ILE A 99 2.75 10.42 -12.21
C ILE A 99 1.41 11.15 -12.30
N GLY A 100 1.06 11.66 -13.46
CA GLY A 100 -0.23 12.33 -13.66
C GLY A 100 -1.46 11.43 -13.51
N GLN A 101 -1.30 10.12 -13.47
CA GLN A 101 -2.36 9.14 -13.28
C GLN A 101 -2.50 8.69 -11.81
N GLY A 102 -1.39 8.63 -11.05
CA GLY A 102 -1.41 8.29 -9.64
C GLY A 102 -1.76 9.52 -8.79
N ARG A 103 -3.03 9.77 -8.54
CA ARG A 103 -3.50 10.96 -7.81
C ARG A 103 -4.89 10.76 -7.20
N ASN A 104 -5.24 11.65 -6.26
CA ASN A 104 -6.58 11.73 -5.66
C ASN A 104 -7.03 10.41 -4.96
N GLY A 105 -6.11 9.73 -4.32
CA GLY A 105 -6.43 8.59 -3.45
C GLY A 105 -6.38 9.00 -1.98
N THR A 106 -7.08 8.26 -1.14
CA THR A 106 -7.15 8.50 0.30
C THR A 106 -6.76 7.25 1.09
N MET A 107 -5.90 7.42 2.10
CA MET A 107 -5.58 6.38 3.11
C MET A 107 -5.86 6.94 4.49
N HIS A 108 -6.76 6.31 5.25
CA HIS A 108 -7.07 6.82 6.58
C HIS A 108 -7.50 5.76 7.57
N HIS A 109 -7.29 6.04 8.86
CA HIS A 109 -7.69 5.17 9.97
C HIS A 109 -7.20 3.71 9.87
N ASN A 110 -6.11 3.48 9.14
CA ASN A 110 -5.48 2.17 9.13
C ASN A 110 -4.54 2.04 10.32
N VAL A 111 -4.43 0.83 10.85
CA VAL A 111 -3.43 0.48 11.86
C VAL A 111 -2.47 -0.53 11.24
N ILE A 112 -1.17 -0.18 11.19
CA ILE A 112 -0.14 -1.00 10.57
C ILE A 112 1.01 -1.18 11.56
N TRP A 113 1.43 -2.42 11.80
CA TRP A 113 2.57 -2.69 12.70
C TRP A 113 3.34 -3.95 12.28
N ASN A 114 4.58 -4.04 12.75
CA ASN A 114 5.48 -5.12 12.37
C ASN A 114 5.57 -5.32 10.86
N ALA A 115 5.47 -4.25 10.09
CA ALA A 115 5.65 -4.26 8.64
C ALA A 115 7.07 -3.81 8.29
N ALA A 116 7.57 -4.16 7.12
CA ALA A 116 8.85 -3.60 6.68
C ALA A 116 8.76 -2.08 6.49
N GLY A 117 7.59 -1.58 6.09
CA GLY A 117 7.21 -0.16 6.08
C GLY A 117 5.70 -0.03 6.10
N GLY A 118 5.18 1.10 6.53
CA GLY A 118 3.74 1.30 6.67
C GLY A 118 3.07 1.71 5.37
N LEU A 119 3.09 3.00 5.08
CA LEU A 119 2.45 3.61 3.93
C LEU A 119 3.50 4.12 2.94
N MET A 120 3.36 3.78 1.67
CA MET A 120 4.15 4.40 0.61
C MET A 120 3.24 5.17 -0.33
N VAL A 121 3.55 6.44 -0.54
CA VAL A 121 2.73 7.36 -1.33
C VAL A 121 3.55 7.94 -2.47
N LYS A 122 3.11 7.69 -3.68
CA LYS A 122 3.65 8.26 -4.91
C LYS A 122 2.51 8.89 -5.71
N GLY A 123 2.75 10.07 -6.25
CA GLY A 123 1.77 10.80 -7.05
C GLY A 123 1.21 12.01 -6.33
N ASP A 124 0.22 12.64 -6.91
CA ASP A 124 -0.24 13.97 -6.52
C ASP A 124 -1.63 13.95 -5.88
N TYR A 125 -1.94 14.98 -5.09
CA TYR A 125 -3.28 15.24 -4.55
C TYR A 125 -3.84 14.10 -3.68
N HIS A 126 -2.98 13.33 -3.02
CA HIS A 126 -3.42 12.31 -2.06
C HIS A 126 -3.77 12.91 -0.71
N ASP A 127 -4.69 12.27 0.00
CA ASP A 127 -5.02 12.64 1.37
C ASP A 127 -4.74 11.46 2.32
N ILE A 128 -3.75 11.63 3.20
CA ILE A 128 -3.22 10.58 4.08
C ILE A 128 -3.38 11.04 5.52
N HIS A 129 -4.38 10.49 6.22
CA HIS A 129 -4.70 11.02 7.54
C HIS A 129 -5.19 9.98 8.56
N ASN A 130 -5.03 10.30 9.82
CA ASN A 130 -5.53 9.48 10.93
C ASN A 130 -5.06 8.02 10.91
N ASN A 131 -3.93 7.71 10.27
CA ASN A 131 -3.36 6.37 10.31
C ASN A 131 -2.45 6.23 11.54
N THR A 132 -2.35 5.02 12.05
CA THR A 132 -1.39 4.64 13.08
C THR A 132 -0.43 3.62 12.51
N VAL A 133 0.87 3.94 12.48
CA VAL A 133 1.91 3.03 12.02
C VAL A 133 3.02 2.99 13.07
N PHE A 134 3.44 1.81 13.45
CA PHE A 134 4.48 1.65 14.45
C PHE A 134 5.26 0.35 14.27
N ASN A 135 6.46 0.32 14.84
CA ASN A 135 7.33 -0.85 14.82
C ASN A 135 7.63 -1.36 13.40
N SER A 136 7.98 -0.44 12.50
CA SER A 136 8.49 -0.81 11.17
C SER A 136 9.80 -1.57 11.31
N THR A 137 9.89 -2.76 10.72
CA THR A 137 10.91 -3.76 11.04
C THR A 137 12.18 -3.66 10.20
N ALA A 138 12.18 -2.90 9.12
CA ALA A 138 13.34 -2.71 8.26
C ALA A 138 13.86 -1.27 8.38
N SER A 139 14.89 -0.95 7.64
CA SER A 139 15.36 0.42 7.45
C SER A 139 14.35 1.31 6.70
N LYS A 140 13.09 0.92 6.69
CA LYS A 140 12.00 1.63 6.02
C LYS A 140 11.19 2.43 7.03
N ASN A 141 10.70 3.57 6.56
CA ASN A 141 9.92 4.47 7.41
C ASN A 141 8.45 4.05 7.47
N ASP A 142 7.75 4.50 8.51
CA ASP A 142 6.33 4.26 8.69
C ASP A 142 5.51 4.89 7.58
N ILE A 143 5.87 6.12 7.18
CA ILE A 143 5.32 6.77 5.99
C ILE A 143 6.46 7.20 5.06
N ILE A 144 6.34 6.86 3.79
CA ILE A 144 7.21 7.37 2.73
C ILE A 144 6.37 8.17 1.73
N ALA A 145 6.57 9.50 1.73
CA ALA A 145 6.03 10.39 0.70
C ALA A 145 7.09 10.58 -0.39
N LEU A 146 7.15 9.65 -1.32
CA LEU A 146 8.28 9.54 -2.25
C LEU A 146 8.31 10.71 -3.24
N THR A 147 9.43 11.44 -3.28
CA THR A 147 9.64 12.58 -4.17
C THR A 147 10.82 12.43 -5.12
N ASP A 148 11.54 11.32 -5.04
CA ASP A 148 12.68 11.04 -5.92
C ASP A 148 12.26 10.59 -7.33
N GLY A 149 13.19 10.64 -8.28
CA GLY A 149 12.98 10.12 -9.63
C GLY A 149 11.85 10.80 -10.42
N GLY A 150 11.54 12.07 -10.11
CA GLY A 150 10.50 12.84 -10.79
C GLY A 150 9.08 12.61 -10.24
N ILE A 151 8.96 11.96 -9.10
CA ILE A 151 7.71 11.82 -8.34
C ILE A 151 7.60 13.03 -7.41
N ASN A 152 6.50 13.73 -7.39
CA ASN A 152 6.43 15.03 -6.72
C ASN A 152 5.57 15.06 -5.46
N ASN A 153 4.61 14.17 -5.27
CA ASN A 153 3.61 14.28 -4.20
C ASN A 153 2.98 15.69 -4.08
N LYS A 154 2.79 16.34 -5.24
CA LYS A 154 2.30 17.71 -5.29
C LYS A 154 0.89 17.81 -4.72
N ASN A 155 0.68 18.76 -3.80
CA ASN A 155 -0.61 18.98 -3.15
C ASN A 155 -1.17 17.74 -2.41
N SER A 156 -0.32 16.77 -2.10
CA SER A 156 -0.71 15.68 -1.19
C SER A 156 -0.66 16.18 0.25
N THR A 157 -1.62 15.76 1.06
CA THR A 157 -1.73 16.16 2.46
C THR A 157 -1.47 14.98 3.39
N PHE A 158 -0.71 15.23 4.45
CA PHE A 158 -0.39 14.26 5.50
C PHE A 158 -0.72 14.89 6.84
N HIS A 159 -1.77 14.42 7.51
CA HIS A 159 -2.18 15.03 8.77
C HIS A 159 -2.78 14.05 9.77
N ARG A 160 -2.61 14.33 11.06
CA ARG A 160 -3.15 13.51 12.16
C ARG A 160 -2.74 12.04 12.12
N ASN A 161 -1.62 11.70 11.50
CA ASN A 161 -1.07 10.36 11.57
C ASN A 161 -0.24 10.20 12.84
N ALA A 162 -0.34 9.04 13.49
CA ALA A 162 0.51 8.65 14.59
C ALA A 162 1.59 7.70 14.05
N VAL A 163 2.83 8.19 13.92
CA VAL A 163 3.94 7.47 13.31
C VAL A 163 5.25 7.81 14.00
N ASP A 164 6.21 6.90 14.02
CA ASP A 164 7.54 7.14 14.57
C ASP A 164 8.47 7.81 13.56
N SER A 165 8.23 7.59 12.26
CA SER A 165 9.11 8.05 11.19
C SER A 165 8.37 8.40 9.90
N MET A 166 8.88 9.43 9.22
CA MET A 166 8.42 9.82 7.89
C MET A 166 9.60 10.27 7.03
N ALA A 167 9.63 9.87 5.78
CA ALA A 167 10.67 10.25 4.83
C ALA A 167 10.10 10.60 3.45
N ASP A 168 10.89 11.30 2.67
CA ASP A 168 10.60 11.68 1.27
C ASP A 168 11.34 10.82 0.23
N HIS A 169 12.13 9.87 0.69
CA HIS A 169 12.92 8.96 -0.13
C HIS A 169 12.93 7.56 0.46
N ARG A 170 13.32 6.57 -0.32
CA ARG A 170 13.57 5.23 0.17
C ARG A 170 14.93 5.19 0.86
N SER A 171 14.95 4.59 2.02
CA SER A 171 16.19 4.10 2.62
C SER A 171 16.40 2.68 2.10
N ASP A 172 17.12 2.53 1.03
CA ASP A 172 17.54 1.21 0.52
C ASP A 172 18.89 0.82 1.09
#